data_a38949da84417d7fd8d1ce5d585b7791
#
_entry.id   a38949da84417d7fd8d1ce5d585b7791
#
_cell.length_a   1.000
_cell.length_b   1.000
_cell.length_c   1.000
_cell.angle_alpha   90.00
_cell.angle_beta   90.00
_cell.angle_gamma   90.00
#
_symmetry.space_group_name_H-M   'P 1'
#
loop_
_entity.id
_entity.type
_entity.pdbx_description
1 polymer ?
#
loop_
_entity_poly.entity_id
_entity_poly.type
_entity_poly.pdbx_seq_one_letter_code
_entity_poly.pdbx_strand_id
1 'polypeptide(L)'
;MVTALAATAVVPRTAPVKADEPPCSGTVLQLSISESGTIAIDRFRFHLQVNGEGDREAAAMDQLNQRLSTLRLQLNPLVSGSLTVAAPSTNRQGSRGNKTRSYFSSVRVSGEMDRSNYNTLIQSVSRLPGVRLAGMQSLSDQSDTETMRQRLMQAGLRRGKEEAESTARAIGAARVKLIRINRNNIGSIPRPMLKSVSADSQFSPDEAPEPEISVRMQLDYCLS
;
A
#
# COMPACT_ATOMS: atom_id res chain seq x y z
N MET A 1 -54.22 52.08 -37.15
CA MET A 1 -53.73 50.83 -37.74
C MET A 1 -52.88 50.13 -36.68
N VAL A 2 -53.40 49.06 -36.05
CA VAL A 2 -52.72 48.30 -34.98
C VAL A 2 -52.49 46.93 -35.62
N THR A 3 -51.19 46.58 -35.77
CA THR A 3 -50.76 45.30 -36.35
C THR A 3 -50.48 44.30 -35.19
N ALA A 4 -51.27 43.24 -35.09
CA ALA A 4 -51.09 42.17 -34.13
C ALA A 4 -50.08 41.14 -34.67
N LEU A 5 -48.97 40.91 -33.89
CA LEU A 5 -48.02 39.82 -34.14
C LEU A 5 -48.52 38.58 -33.41
N ALA A 6 -48.79 37.51 -34.16
CA ALA A 6 -49.08 36.19 -33.62
C ALA A 6 -47.76 35.42 -33.37
N ALA A 7 -47.47 35.07 -32.10
CA ALA A 7 -46.33 34.23 -31.72
C ALA A 7 -46.74 32.75 -31.77
N THR A 8 -46.17 31.99 -32.70
CA THR A 8 -46.31 30.51 -32.77
C THR A 8 -45.35 29.83 -31.80
N ALA A 9 -45.88 29.20 -30.75
CA ALA A 9 -45.14 28.40 -29.81
C ALA A 9 -44.75 27.04 -30.41
N VAL A 10 -43.45 26.79 -30.58
CA VAL A 10 -42.91 25.49 -31.01
C VAL A 10 -42.78 24.61 -29.74
N VAL A 11 -43.60 23.57 -29.65
CA VAL A 11 -43.54 22.57 -28.60
C VAL A 11 -42.43 21.55 -28.99
N PRO A 12 -41.38 21.39 -28.16
CA PRO A 12 -40.36 20.37 -28.43
C PRO A 12 -40.95 18.97 -28.23
N ARG A 13 -40.92 18.14 -29.28
CA ARG A 13 -41.25 16.71 -29.21
C ARG A 13 -40.15 16.02 -28.44
N THR A 14 -40.40 15.61 -27.21
CA THR A 14 -39.56 14.67 -26.45
C THR A 14 -39.62 13.31 -27.15
N ALA A 15 -38.49 12.86 -27.69
CA ALA A 15 -38.34 11.50 -28.21
C ALA A 15 -38.55 10.49 -27.05
N PRO A 16 -39.22 9.35 -27.28
CA PRO A 16 -39.40 8.34 -26.28
C PRO A 16 -38.03 7.79 -25.86
N VAL A 17 -37.69 7.92 -24.56
CA VAL A 17 -36.54 7.27 -23.97
C VAL A 17 -36.81 5.76 -24.09
N LYS A 18 -35.98 5.08 -24.92
CA LYS A 18 -35.98 3.60 -24.95
C LYS A 18 -35.73 3.14 -23.54
N ALA A 19 -36.70 2.46 -22.93
CA ALA A 19 -36.50 1.72 -21.69
C ALA A 19 -35.36 0.74 -21.95
N ASP A 20 -34.22 0.88 -21.22
CA ASP A 20 -33.14 -0.07 -21.31
C ASP A 20 -33.71 -1.47 -20.92
N GLU A 21 -33.61 -2.39 -21.86
CA GLU A 21 -33.93 -3.80 -21.63
C GLU A 21 -33.17 -4.27 -20.38
N PRO A 22 -33.82 -4.94 -19.43
CA PRO A 22 -33.11 -5.35 -18.22
C PRO A 22 -31.86 -6.15 -18.62
N PRO A 23 -30.71 -5.89 -18.02
CA PRO A 23 -29.41 -6.48 -18.41
C PRO A 23 -29.40 -8.02 -18.31
N CYS A 24 -30.43 -8.61 -17.72
CA CYS A 24 -30.60 -10.04 -17.56
C CYS A 24 -32.09 -10.43 -17.60
N SER A 25 -32.44 -11.36 -18.48
CA SER A 25 -33.79 -11.96 -18.57
C SER A 25 -33.94 -13.22 -17.68
N GLY A 26 -32.89 -13.62 -16.98
CA GLY A 26 -32.85 -14.81 -16.10
C GLY A 26 -32.46 -14.47 -14.67
N THR A 27 -31.81 -15.40 -14.01
CA THR A 27 -31.29 -15.23 -12.64
C THR A 27 -29.96 -14.48 -12.64
N VAL A 28 -29.83 -13.45 -11.80
CA VAL A 28 -28.54 -12.76 -11.59
C VAL A 28 -27.78 -13.48 -10.48
N LEU A 29 -26.58 -13.98 -10.79
CA LEU A 29 -25.64 -14.55 -9.84
C LEU A 29 -24.54 -13.51 -9.55
N GLN A 30 -24.36 -13.18 -8.27
CA GLN A 30 -23.29 -12.30 -7.80
C GLN A 30 -22.22 -13.12 -7.11
N LEU A 31 -20.98 -13.04 -7.59
CA LEU A 31 -19.83 -13.74 -7.05
C LEU A 31 -18.80 -12.72 -6.51
N SER A 32 -18.25 -13.01 -5.35
CA SER A 32 -17.10 -12.29 -4.79
C SER A 32 -15.87 -13.18 -4.86
N ILE A 33 -14.97 -12.87 -5.78
CA ILE A 33 -13.74 -13.63 -6.01
C ILE A 33 -12.56 -12.89 -5.40
N SER A 34 -11.71 -13.62 -4.68
CA SER A 34 -10.45 -13.09 -4.15
C SER A 34 -9.32 -14.05 -4.51
N GLU A 35 -8.28 -13.52 -5.13
CA GLU A 35 -7.06 -14.25 -5.47
C GLU A 35 -5.87 -13.55 -4.83
N SER A 36 -4.89 -14.30 -4.32
CA SER A 36 -3.65 -13.74 -3.78
C SER A 36 -2.43 -14.53 -4.25
N GLY A 37 -1.28 -13.86 -4.21
CA GLY A 37 0.00 -14.46 -4.56
C GLY A 37 1.16 -13.65 -3.99
N THR A 38 2.31 -14.30 -3.80
CA THR A 38 3.54 -13.68 -3.33
C THR A 38 4.46 -13.33 -4.48
N ILE A 39 5.29 -12.31 -4.27
CA ILE A 39 6.30 -11.85 -5.23
C ILE A 39 7.65 -11.80 -4.54
N ALA A 40 8.71 -12.12 -5.30
CA ALA A 40 10.07 -12.06 -4.79
C ALA A 40 10.44 -10.65 -4.29
N ILE A 41 11.25 -10.61 -3.24
CA ILE A 41 11.77 -9.37 -2.67
C ILE A 41 12.88 -8.85 -3.59
N ASP A 42 12.71 -7.62 -4.06
CA ASP A 42 13.70 -6.89 -4.86
C ASP A 42 14.42 -5.83 -4.01
N ARG A 43 13.68 -5.11 -3.20
CA ARG A 43 14.17 -4.00 -2.39
C ARG A 43 13.60 -4.04 -0.99
N PHE A 44 14.20 -3.22 -0.11
CA PHE A 44 13.69 -2.97 1.23
C PHE A 44 13.48 -1.48 1.45
N ARG A 45 12.34 -1.13 2.05
CA ARG A 45 12.11 0.19 2.64
C ARG A 45 12.41 0.10 4.13
N PHE A 46 13.29 0.97 4.60
CA PHE A 46 13.66 1.02 6.01
C PHE A 46 13.17 2.32 6.67
N HIS A 47 12.97 2.23 7.97
CA HIS A 47 12.66 3.37 8.83
C HIS A 47 13.65 3.38 9.99
N LEU A 48 14.33 4.52 10.12
CA LEU A 48 15.26 4.76 11.21
C LEU A 48 14.71 5.84 12.13
N GLN A 49 15.04 5.75 13.40
CA GLN A 49 14.85 6.81 14.36
C GLN A 49 16.22 7.31 14.81
N VAL A 50 16.44 8.61 14.64
CA VAL A 50 17.66 9.30 15.12
C VAL A 50 17.28 10.17 16.29
N ASN A 51 18.06 10.07 17.37
CA ASN A 51 17.80 10.76 18.63
C ASN A 51 19.00 11.66 18.98
N GLY A 52 18.72 12.79 19.62
CA GLY A 52 19.70 13.68 20.23
C GLY A 52 19.27 14.03 21.65
N GLU A 53 20.21 14.18 22.56
CA GLU A 53 19.97 14.49 23.97
C GLU A 53 20.80 15.71 24.38
N GLY A 54 20.29 16.50 25.32
CA GLY A 54 21.01 17.67 25.83
C GLY A 54 20.38 18.24 27.10
N ASP A 55 21.12 19.05 27.80
CA ASP A 55 20.66 19.83 28.97
C ASP A 55 19.73 20.99 28.59
N ARG A 56 19.77 21.38 27.32
CA ARG A 56 18.94 22.42 26.69
C ARG A 56 18.43 21.92 25.36
N GLU A 57 17.31 22.47 24.92
CA GLU A 57 16.67 22.15 23.63
C GLU A 57 17.63 22.32 22.45
N ALA A 58 18.38 23.44 22.43
CA ALA A 58 19.37 23.70 21.38
C ALA A 58 20.45 22.61 21.34
N ALA A 59 20.99 22.20 22.49
CA ALA A 59 22.02 21.17 22.57
C ALA A 59 21.50 19.78 22.08
N ALA A 60 20.26 19.44 22.42
CA ALA A 60 19.63 18.22 21.92
C ALA A 60 19.43 18.25 20.41
N MET A 61 19.05 19.41 19.85
CA MET A 61 18.87 19.60 18.42
C MET A 61 20.21 19.58 17.66
N ASP A 62 21.26 20.21 18.22
CA ASP A 62 22.60 20.23 17.62
C ASP A 62 23.17 18.79 17.56
N GLN A 63 23.01 18.01 18.62
CA GLN A 63 23.44 16.63 18.64
C GLN A 63 22.64 15.78 17.62
N LEU A 64 21.30 15.99 17.49
CA LEU A 64 20.48 15.35 16.49
C LEU A 64 20.99 15.66 15.07
N ASN A 65 21.27 16.93 14.77
CA ASN A 65 21.75 17.36 13.47
C ASN A 65 23.12 16.75 13.12
N GLN A 66 24.02 16.66 14.09
CA GLN A 66 25.32 16.02 13.92
C GLN A 66 25.16 14.52 13.59
N ARG A 67 24.33 13.80 14.35
CA ARG A 67 24.02 12.37 14.10
C ARG A 67 23.38 12.17 12.74
N LEU A 68 22.44 13.03 12.37
CA LEU A 68 21.76 12.99 11.06
C LEU A 68 22.75 13.22 9.90
N SER A 69 23.70 14.14 10.05
CA SER A 69 24.76 14.38 9.05
C SER A 69 25.64 13.14 8.87
N THR A 70 26.09 12.53 9.97
CA THR A 70 26.88 11.30 9.94
C THR A 70 26.10 10.14 9.30
N LEU A 71 24.80 9.99 9.65
CA LEU A 71 23.91 9.00 9.05
C LEU A 71 23.82 9.16 7.53
N ARG A 72 23.61 10.38 7.05
CA ARG A 72 23.53 10.67 5.61
C ARG A 72 24.79 10.24 4.87
N LEU A 73 25.97 10.58 5.41
CA LEU A 73 27.24 10.21 4.79
C LEU A 73 27.41 8.68 4.67
N GLN A 74 26.99 7.93 5.67
CA GLN A 74 27.13 6.48 5.67
C GLN A 74 26.08 5.76 4.82
N LEU A 75 24.86 6.29 4.76
CA LEU A 75 23.76 5.61 4.06
C LEU A 75 23.60 6.03 2.60
N ASN A 76 24.09 7.19 2.18
CA ASN A 76 23.98 7.63 0.79
C ASN A 76 24.43 6.58 -0.25
N PRO A 77 25.56 5.85 -0.04
CA PRO A 77 25.98 4.84 -1.02
C PRO A 77 25.11 3.56 -1.03
N LEU A 78 24.28 3.35 -0.01
CA LEU A 78 23.46 2.15 0.16
C LEU A 78 22.01 2.35 -0.31
N VAL A 79 21.58 3.61 -0.44
CA VAL A 79 20.18 3.97 -0.69
C VAL A 79 19.91 4.11 -2.17
N SER A 80 18.84 3.48 -2.63
CA SER A 80 18.29 3.66 -3.97
C SER A 80 17.43 4.92 -3.98
N GLY A 81 17.97 6.03 -4.50
CA GLY A 81 17.31 7.34 -4.52
C GLY A 81 17.72 8.25 -3.37
N SER A 82 16.78 8.90 -2.71
CA SER A 82 17.04 9.89 -1.65
C SER A 82 16.45 9.47 -0.30
N LEU A 83 17.12 9.88 0.78
CA LEU A 83 16.59 9.74 2.13
C LEU A 83 15.48 10.78 2.37
N THR A 84 14.36 10.32 2.89
CA THR A 84 13.28 11.18 3.37
C THR A 84 13.44 11.41 4.87
N VAL A 85 13.50 12.67 5.29
CA VAL A 85 13.65 13.08 6.68
C VAL A 85 12.39 13.80 7.12
N ALA A 86 11.71 13.28 8.14
CA ALA A 86 10.52 13.93 8.71
C ALA A 86 10.90 15.20 9.50
N ALA A 87 9.91 16.00 9.88
CA ALA A 87 10.15 17.11 10.81
C ALA A 87 10.61 16.58 12.17
N PRO A 88 11.65 17.18 12.79
CA PRO A 88 12.11 16.80 14.10
C PRO A 88 11.08 17.17 15.19
N SER A 89 11.06 16.41 16.26
CA SER A 89 10.29 16.71 17.46
C SER A 89 11.21 16.76 18.67
N THR A 90 11.00 17.75 19.55
CA THR A 90 11.74 17.87 20.81
C THR A 90 10.79 17.77 21.98
N ASN A 91 11.12 16.89 22.92
CA ASN A 91 10.40 16.69 24.16
C ASN A 91 11.29 16.94 25.36
N ARG A 92 10.71 17.52 26.41
CA ARG A 92 11.37 17.70 27.67
C ARG A 92 11.07 16.51 28.58
N GLN A 93 12.09 15.81 29.00
CA GLN A 93 11.97 14.69 29.94
C GLN A 93 12.36 15.17 31.33
N GLY A 94 11.38 15.19 32.22
CA GLY A 94 11.61 15.46 33.64
C GLY A 94 11.45 14.18 34.43
N SER A 95 12.47 13.76 35.17
CA SER A 95 12.31 12.66 36.12
C SER A 95 11.67 13.20 37.40
N ARG A 96 10.58 12.56 37.88
CA ARG A 96 10.02 12.82 39.20
C ARG A 96 11.08 12.52 40.28
N GLY A 97 11.70 13.54 40.85
CA GLY A 97 12.66 13.42 41.94
C GLY A 97 14.09 13.84 41.60
N ASN A 98 14.48 14.00 40.33
CA ASN A 98 15.82 14.48 39.99
C ASN A 98 15.74 15.85 39.35
N LYS A 99 16.53 16.83 39.86
CA LYS A 99 16.50 18.23 39.39
C LYS A 99 17.13 18.44 38.01
N THR A 100 17.65 17.39 37.38
CA THR A 100 18.29 17.47 36.06
C THR A 100 17.23 17.36 34.97
N ARG A 101 16.98 18.45 34.29
CA ARG A 101 16.11 18.51 33.13
C ARG A 101 16.91 18.07 31.91
N SER A 102 16.43 17.09 31.17
CA SER A 102 17.01 16.71 29.88
C SER A 102 16.01 16.96 28.75
N TYR A 103 16.53 17.40 27.63
CA TYR A 103 15.77 17.54 26.38
C TYR A 103 16.12 16.39 25.46
N PHE A 104 15.12 15.90 24.77
CA PHE A 104 15.23 14.77 23.86
C PHE A 104 14.66 15.17 22.50
N SER A 105 15.50 15.26 21.49
CA SER A 105 15.11 15.54 20.11
C SER A 105 15.12 14.24 19.30
N SER A 106 14.14 14.03 18.46
CA SER A 106 14.06 12.84 17.61
C SER A 106 13.57 13.18 16.21
N VAL A 107 14.04 12.42 15.22
CA VAL A 107 13.61 12.51 13.83
C VAL A 107 13.49 11.11 13.24
N ARG A 108 12.50 10.94 12.37
CA ARG A 108 12.36 9.73 11.56
C ARG A 108 12.99 9.94 10.20
N VAL A 109 13.79 8.96 9.79
CA VAL A 109 14.44 8.90 8.48
C VAL A 109 13.97 7.65 7.79
N SER A 110 13.60 7.71 6.51
CA SER A 110 13.25 6.57 5.69
C SER A 110 13.96 6.61 4.35
N GLY A 111 14.19 5.44 3.78
CA GLY A 111 14.78 5.28 2.45
C GLY A 111 14.50 3.90 1.89
N GLU A 112 14.86 3.70 0.64
CA GLU A 112 14.81 2.39 -0.02
C GLU A 112 16.22 1.95 -0.36
N MET A 113 16.44 0.64 -0.38
CA MET A 113 17.71 0.04 -0.75
C MET A 113 17.50 -1.29 -1.45
N ASP A 114 18.47 -1.69 -2.24
CA ASP A 114 18.48 -2.99 -2.88
C ASP A 114 18.69 -4.12 -1.86
N ARG A 115 18.15 -5.29 -2.13
CA ARG A 115 18.26 -6.47 -1.28
C ARG A 115 19.71 -6.81 -0.90
N SER A 116 20.67 -6.61 -1.83
CA SER A 116 22.10 -6.85 -1.60
C SER A 116 22.71 -6.00 -0.48
N ASN A 117 22.14 -4.82 -0.21
CA ASN A 117 22.63 -3.86 0.80
C ASN A 117 22.08 -4.12 2.21
N TYR A 118 21.19 -5.11 2.37
CA TYR A 118 20.48 -5.38 3.63
C TYR A 118 21.41 -5.52 4.85
N ASN A 119 22.38 -6.43 4.78
CA ASN A 119 23.30 -6.68 5.89
C ASN A 119 24.22 -5.49 6.15
N THR A 120 24.67 -4.80 5.09
CA THR A 120 25.51 -3.62 5.20
C THR A 120 24.78 -2.48 5.90
N LEU A 121 23.50 -2.27 5.62
CA LEU A 121 22.67 -1.28 6.30
C LEU A 121 22.59 -1.61 7.82
N ILE A 122 22.23 -2.83 8.16
CA ILE A 122 22.09 -3.25 9.59
C ILE A 122 23.39 -3.02 10.34
N GLN A 123 24.54 -3.45 9.76
CA GLN A 123 25.86 -3.26 10.37
C GLN A 123 26.22 -1.77 10.52
N SER A 124 25.91 -0.96 9.50
CA SER A 124 26.19 0.47 9.54
C SER A 124 25.37 1.16 10.63
N VAL A 125 24.05 0.87 10.67
CA VAL A 125 23.13 1.47 11.65
C VAL A 125 23.46 1.06 13.08
N SER A 126 23.86 -0.21 13.33
CA SER A 126 24.18 -0.70 14.67
C SER A 126 25.41 -0.02 15.30
N ARG A 127 26.29 0.57 14.46
CA ARG A 127 27.49 1.28 14.90
C ARG A 127 27.25 2.78 15.18
N LEU A 128 26.09 3.31 14.80
CA LEU A 128 25.78 4.73 14.92
C LEU A 128 25.13 5.04 16.28
N PRO A 129 25.73 5.87 17.11
CA PRO A 129 25.14 6.23 18.41
C PRO A 129 23.85 7.03 18.21
N GLY A 130 22.81 6.67 18.95
CA GLY A 130 21.52 7.33 18.92
C GLY A 130 20.71 7.10 17.64
N VAL A 131 21.12 6.15 16.80
CA VAL A 131 20.36 5.68 15.63
C VAL A 131 19.80 4.29 15.91
N ARG A 132 18.55 4.09 15.56
CA ARG A 132 17.85 2.83 15.76
C ARG A 132 17.02 2.47 14.52
N LEU A 133 17.10 1.20 14.10
CA LEU A 133 16.20 0.66 13.11
C LEU A 133 14.79 0.52 13.74
N ALA A 134 13.83 1.27 13.21
CA ALA A 134 12.45 1.28 13.71
C ALA A 134 11.54 0.33 12.94
N GLY A 135 11.95 -0.06 11.73
CA GLY A 135 11.22 -1.02 10.91
C GLY A 135 11.85 -1.22 9.54
N MET A 136 11.52 -2.34 8.93
CA MET A 136 11.92 -2.68 7.57
C MET A 136 10.76 -3.38 6.87
N GLN A 137 10.54 -3.06 5.61
CA GLN A 137 9.47 -3.59 4.77
C GLN A 137 10.05 -4.09 3.47
N SER A 138 9.75 -5.32 3.10
CA SER A 138 10.08 -5.87 1.79
C SER A 138 9.23 -5.25 0.69
N LEU A 139 9.87 -4.96 -0.43
CA LEU A 139 9.25 -4.42 -1.63
C LEU A 139 9.61 -5.32 -2.82
N SER A 140 8.68 -5.41 -3.75
CA SER A 140 8.89 -6.00 -5.07
C SER A 140 9.01 -4.91 -6.13
N ASP A 141 9.54 -5.26 -7.29
CA ASP A 141 9.52 -4.36 -8.44
C ASP A 141 8.09 -4.05 -8.88
N GLN A 142 7.88 -2.84 -9.40
CA GLN A 142 6.56 -2.40 -9.84
C GLN A 142 6.06 -3.19 -11.05
N SER A 143 6.95 -3.57 -11.97
CA SER A 143 6.61 -4.37 -13.15
C SER A 143 6.14 -5.77 -12.77
N ASP A 144 6.82 -6.40 -11.80
CA ASP A 144 6.46 -7.72 -11.29
C ASP A 144 5.14 -7.67 -10.53
N THR A 145 4.93 -6.60 -9.76
CA THR A 145 3.67 -6.32 -9.07
C THR A 145 2.51 -6.23 -10.03
N GLU A 146 2.66 -5.50 -11.14
CA GLU A 146 1.60 -5.34 -12.14
C GLU A 146 1.37 -6.64 -12.92
N THR A 147 2.43 -7.35 -13.28
CA THR A 147 2.34 -8.66 -13.93
C THR A 147 1.60 -9.67 -13.05
N MET A 148 1.92 -9.73 -11.77
CA MET A 148 1.24 -10.61 -10.82
C MET A 148 -0.22 -10.20 -10.68
N ARG A 149 -0.53 -8.90 -10.56
CA ARG A 149 -1.92 -8.42 -10.48
C ARG A 149 -2.74 -8.85 -11.70
N GLN A 150 -2.18 -8.77 -12.90
CA GLN A 150 -2.84 -9.23 -14.13
C GLN A 150 -3.08 -10.73 -14.12
N ARG A 151 -2.11 -11.55 -13.69
CA ARG A 151 -2.26 -13.01 -13.54
C ARG A 151 -3.38 -13.37 -12.56
N LEU A 152 -3.40 -12.72 -11.39
CA LEU A 152 -4.42 -12.95 -10.37
C LEU A 152 -5.81 -12.54 -10.88
N MET A 153 -5.91 -11.43 -11.61
CA MET A 153 -7.17 -11.00 -12.23
C MET A 153 -7.68 -12.01 -13.25
N GLN A 154 -6.80 -12.54 -14.12
CA GLN A 154 -7.16 -13.58 -15.07
C GLN A 154 -7.59 -14.88 -14.37
N ALA A 155 -6.88 -15.27 -13.31
CA ALA A 155 -7.24 -16.44 -12.50
C ALA A 155 -8.62 -16.28 -11.86
N GLY A 156 -8.88 -15.12 -11.26
CA GLY A 156 -10.17 -14.82 -10.66
C GLY A 156 -11.34 -14.79 -11.65
N LEU A 157 -11.12 -14.26 -12.86
CA LEU A 157 -12.15 -14.29 -13.92
C LEU A 157 -12.44 -15.72 -14.39
N ARG A 158 -11.41 -16.57 -14.53
CA ARG A 158 -11.62 -17.99 -14.88
C ARG A 158 -12.41 -18.70 -13.79
N ARG A 159 -11.99 -18.55 -12.53
CA ARG A 159 -12.69 -19.17 -11.39
C ARG A 159 -14.14 -18.71 -11.29
N GLY A 160 -14.39 -17.40 -11.44
CA GLY A 160 -15.75 -16.87 -11.43
C GLY A 160 -16.63 -17.41 -12.55
N LYS A 161 -16.06 -17.60 -13.75
CA LYS A 161 -16.78 -18.24 -14.87
C LYS A 161 -17.11 -19.71 -14.58
N GLU A 162 -16.16 -20.49 -14.08
CA GLU A 162 -16.34 -21.90 -13.71
C GLU A 162 -17.42 -22.07 -12.64
N GLU A 163 -17.43 -21.20 -11.63
CA GLU A 163 -18.43 -21.20 -10.57
C GLU A 163 -19.82 -20.82 -11.10
N ALA A 164 -19.89 -19.82 -11.99
CA ALA A 164 -21.15 -19.43 -12.63
C ALA A 164 -21.70 -20.54 -13.54
N GLU A 165 -20.85 -21.23 -14.31
CA GLU A 165 -21.25 -22.37 -15.15
C GLU A 165 -21.71 -23.56 -14.31
N SER A 166 -21.05 -23.83 -13.18
CA SER A 166 -21.46 -24.86 -12.24
C SER A 166 -22.84 -24.56 -11.64
N THR A 167 -23.04 -23.32 -11.23
CA THR A 167 -24.34 -22.86 -10.68
C THR A 167 -25.43 -22.90 -11.73
N ALA A 168 -25.16 -22.49 -12.97
CA ALA A 168 -26.12 -22.54 -14.07
C ALA A 168 -26.62 -23.99 -14.31
N ARG A 169 -25.70 -24.96 -14.35
CA ARG A 169 -26.06 -26.38 -14.49
C ARG A 169 -26.95 -26.88 -13.35
N ALA A 170 -26.65 -26.46 -12.11
CA ALA A 170 -27.40 -26.85 -10.94
C ALA A 170 -28.85 -26.34 -10.94
N ILE A 171 -29.12 -25.19 -11.54
CA ILE A 171 -30.45 -24.57 -11.63
C ILE A 171 -31.14 -24.82 -12.97
N GLY A 172 -30.53 -25.59 -13.89
CA GLY A 172 -31.07 -25.85 -15.21
C GLY A 172 -31.00 -24.71 -16.21
N ALA A 173 -30.17 -23.68 -15.96
CA ALA A 173 -29.91 -22.60 -16.91
C ALA A 173 -28.92 -23.05 -17.99
N ALA A 174 -29.24 -22.70 -19.26
CA ALA A 174 -28.44 -23.12 -20.42
C ALA A 174 -27.33 -22.11 -20.81
N ARG A 175 -27.45 -20.86 -20.38
CA ARG A 175 -26.57 -19.79 -20.78
C ARG A 175 -26.00 -19.05 -19.57
N VAL A 176 -24.71 -18.70 -19.67
CA VAL A 176 -23.99 -17.89 -18.67
C VAL A 176 -23.38 -16.68 -19.37
N LYS A 177 -23.77 -15.49 -18.97
CA LYS A 177 -23.24 -14.23 -19.52
C LYS A 177 -22.75 -13.33 -18.40
N LEU A 178 -21.49 -12.93 -18.45
CA LEU A 178 -20.95 -11.91 -17.56
C LEU A 178 -21.56 -10.56 -17.92
N ILE A 179 -22.21 -9.88 -16.97
CA ILE A 179 -22.90 -8.59 -17.17
C ILE A 179 -22.20 -7.43 -16.47
N ARG A 180 -21.44 -7.70 -15.40
CA ARG A 180 -20.72 -6.66 -14.67
C ARG A 180 -19.46 -7.20 -14.04
N ILE A 181 -18.40 -6.40 -14.07
CA ILE A 181 -17.16 -6.58 -13.30
C ILE A 181 -16.98 -5.34 -12.45
N ASN A 182 -16.99 -5.49 -11.13
CA ASN A 182 -16.63 -4.43 -10.20
C ASN A 182 -15.30 -4.79 -9.54
N ARG A 183 -14.29 -3.94 -9.75
CA ARG A 183 -12.94 -4.12 -9.20
C ARG A 183 -12.80 -3.24 -7.97
N ASN A 184 -12.92 -3.82 -6.81
CA ASN A 184 -12.52 -3.15 -5.57
C ASN A 184 -11.03 -3.37 -5.38
N ASN A 185 -10.20 -2.48 -5.92
CA ASN A 185 -8.76 -2.44 -5.65
C ASN A 185 -8.55 -1.97 -4.20
N ILE A 186 -8.80 -2.84 -3.26
CA ILE A 186 -8.24 -2.68 -1.92
C ILE A 186 -6.81 -3.19 -2.05
N GLY A 187 -5.88 -2.27 -2.33
CA GLY A 187 -4.46 -2.60 -2.24
C GLY A 187 -4.20 -3.16 -0.84
N SER A 188 -3.84 -4.42 -0.75
CA SER A 188 -3.38 -4.98 0.52
C SER A 188 -2.11 -4.23 0.88
N ILE A 189 -2.18 -3.44 1.94
CA ILE A 189 -1.00 -2.89 2.58
C ILE A 189 -0.34 -4.08 3.26
N PRO A 190 0.89 -4.47 2.89
CA PRO A 190 1.60 -5.50 3.61
C PRO A 190 1.68 -5.08 5.07
N ARG A 191 1.06 -5.84 5.96
CA ARG A 191 1.25 -5.63 7.40
C ARG A 191 2.59 -6.26 7.75
N PRO A 192 3.58 -5.49 8.23
CA PRO A 192 4.81 -6.06 8.72
C PRO A 192 4.45 -6.95 9.93
N MET A 193 4.54 -8.26 9.77
CA MET A 193 4.51 -9.16 10.92
C MET A 193 5.87 -9.08 11.59
N LEU A 194 5.96 -8.29 12.66
CA LEU A 194 7.07 -8.36 13.59
C LEU A 194 6.97 -9.70 14.34
N LYS A 195 7.64 -10.72 13.81
CA LYS A 195 8.01 -11.86 14.66
C LYS A 195 9.07 -11.36 15.63
N SER A 196 8.80 -11.47 16.92
CA SER A 196 9.80 -11.27 17.97
C SER A 196 10.91 -12.30 17.77
N VAL A 197 12.07 -11.85 17.29
CA VAL A 197 13.25 -12.68 17.09
C VAL A 197 14.10 -12.54 18.34
N SER A 198 14.49 -13.67 18.94
CA SER A 198 15.48 -13.74 20.00
C SER A 198 16.82 -13.16 19.52
N ALA A 199 17.52 -12.46 20.40
CA ALA A 199 18.66 -11.59 20.12
C ALA A 199 19.92 -12.28 19.54
N ASP A 200 19.88 -13.57 19.23
CA ASP A 200 21.07 -14.37 18.88
C ASP A 200 21.11 -14.82 17.41
N SER A 201 20.13 -14.47 16.57
CA SER A 201 20.12 -14.86 15.16
C SER A 201 20.55 -13.71 14.26
N GLN A 202 21.58 -13.95 13.44
CA GLN A 202 21.88 -13.06 12.31
C GLN A 202 20.66 -13.01 11.39
N PHE A 203 20.07 -11.84 11.24
CA PHE A 203 18.95 -11.63 10.34
C PHE A 203 19.38 -11.88 8.89
N SER A 204 18.67 -12.78 8.21
CA SER A 204 18.85 -12.98 6.77
C SER A 204 17.77 -12.22 5.98
N PRO A 205 18.11 -11.58 4.83
CA PRO A 205 17.10 -10.99 3.96
C PRO A 205 16.09 -12.03 3.43
N ASP A 206 16.46 -13.32 3.44
CA ASP A 206 15.60 -14.43 3.02
C ASP A 206 14.52 -14.79 4.06
N GLU A 207 14.67 -14.34 5.30
CA GLU A 207 13.68 -14.52 6.36
C GLU A 207 12.60 -13.43 6.36
N ALA A 208 12.80 -12.38 5.56
CA ALA A 208 11.80 -11.34 5.44
C ALA A 208 10.56 -11.88 4.70
N PRO A 209 9.34 -11.52 5.14
CA PRO A 209 8.13 -11.96 4.46
C PRO A 209 8.07 -11.39 3.03
N GLU A 210 7.80 -12.26 2.08
CA GLU A 210 7.56 -11.84 0.69
C GLU A 210 6.33 -10.93 0.61
N PRO A 211 6.36 -9.90 -0.24
CA PRO A 211 5.19 -9.05 -0.49
C PRO A 211 4.04 -9.88 -1.05
N GLU A 212 2.87 -9.79 -0.42
CA GLU A 212 1.66 -10.43 -0.88
C GLU A 212 0.78 -9.44 -1.64
N ILE A 213 0.30 -9.85 -2.80
CA ILE A 213 -0.66 -9.10 -3.60
C ILE A 213 -1.97 -9.87 -3.60
N SER A 214 -3.06 -9.14 -3.40
CA SER A 214 -4.40 -9.68 -3.52
C SER A 214 -5.23 -8.84 -4.48
N VAL A 215 -6.08 -9.52 -5.25
CA VAL A 215 -7.07 -8.92 -6.13
C VAL A 215 -8.43 -9.40 -5.69
N ARG A 216 -9.35 -8.46 -5.46
CA ARG A 216 -10.75 -8.77 -5.15
C ARG A 216 -11.63 -8.17 -6.23
N MET A 217 -12.58 -8.96 -6.72
CA MET A 217 -13.54 -8.52 -7.73
C MET A 217 -14.93 -9.07 -7.41
N GLN A 218 -15.93 -8.28 -7.72
CA GLN A 218 -17.33 -8.72 -7.79
C GLN A 218 -17.70 -8.92 -9.24
N LEU A 219 -18.28 -10.10 -9.54
CA LEU A 219 -18.67 -10.53 -10.86
C LEU A 219 -20.18 -10.82 -10.84
N ASP A 220 -20.93 -10.12 -11.70
CA ASP A 220 -22.35 -10.39 -11.84
C ASP A 220 -22.57 -11.14 -13.17
N TYR A 221 -23.19 -12.32 -13.08
CA TYR A 221 -23.53 -13.16 -14.21
C TYR A 221 -25.04 -13.26 -14.38
N CYS A 222 -25.50 -13.26 -15.62
CA CYS A 222 -26.86 -13.61 -15.98
C CYS A 222 -26.90 -15.08 -16.37
N LEU A 223 -27.75 -15.84 -15.69
CA LEU A 223 -28.01 -17.25 -15.94
C LEU A 223 -29.41 -17.39 -16.57
N SER A 224 -29.51 -17.88 -17.82
CA SER A 224 -30.77 -17.98 -18.56
C SER A 224 -30.89 -19.30 -19.34
#